data_7b6d864bf3d782338f485ea651f87888
#
_entry.id   7b6d864bf3d782338f485ea651f87888
#
_cell.length_a   1.000
_cell.length_b   1.000
_cell.length_c   1.000
_cell.angle_alpha   90.00
_cell.angle_beta   90.00
_cell.angle_gamma   90.00
#
_symmetry.space_group_name_H-M   'P 1'
#
loop_
_entity.id
_entity.type
_entity.pdbx_description
1 polymer ?
#
loop_
_entity_poly.entity_id
_entity_poly.type
_entity_poly.pdbx_seq_one_letter_code
_entity_poly.pdbx_strand_id
1 'polypeptide(L)'
;HGMQDLDVNQVLAIADVVDLDKRLVAVTGPAGSGKTTIIRSACDALKEKAISFALAAPTGKAARRITEATGYRATTLHRLLEYSHPGQPDPETGEVTMTSEPRRDRANPLTQTVVIVDEYAMISTVLHRNLVSALGPGTVLRCFGDLAQLPPIEDDDLKTVDETPFERVLKMKH
;
A
#
# COMPACT_ATOMS: atom_id res chain seq x y z
N HIS A 1 20.18 14.97 10.04
CA HIS A 1 19.13 15.96 10.34
C HIS A 1 18.19 15.35 11.35
N GLY A 2 18.15 15.97 12.50
CA GLY A 2 17.58 15.52 13.72
C GLY A 2 16.21 14.88 13.59
N MET A 3 15.95 13.92 14.48
CA MET A 3 14.61 13.52 14.83
C MET A 3 13.82 14.82 15.05
N GLN A 4 13.07 15.23 14.04
CA GLN A 4 12.06 16.25 14.23
C GLN A 4 11.17 15.77 15.37
N ASP A 5 10.68 16.71 16.17
CA ASP A 5 9.82 16.43 17.30
C ASP A 5 8.60 15.61 16.87
N LEU A 6 8.76 14.29 16.84
CA LEU A 6 7.68 13.35 16.60
C LEU A 6 6.80 13.32 17.85
N ASP A 7 5.49 13.45 17.68
CA ASP A 7 4.58 13.19 18.77
C ASP A 7 4.50 11.70 19.13
N VAL A 8 3.94 11.38 20.28
CA VAL A 8 3.85 10.00 20.78
C VAL A 8 3.10 9.11 19.80
N ASN A 9 2.04 9.60 19.18
CA ASN A 9 1.25 8.82 18.23
C ASN A 9 2.05 8.50 16.96
N GLN A 10 2.86 9.43 16.49
CA GLN A 10 3.76 9.20 15.35
C GLN A 10 4.83 8.15 15.69
N VAL A 11 5.43 8.23 16.87
CA VAL A 11 6.41 7.23 17.32
C VAL A 11 5.82 5.84 17.40
N LEU A 12 4.61 5.71 17.96
CA LEU A 12 3.89 4.44 18.04
C LEU A 12 3.53 3.90 16.65
N ALA A 13 3.10 4.76 15.74
CA ALA A 13 2.79 4.37 14.37
C ALA A 13 4.04 3.88 13.62
N ILE A 14 5.17 4.55 13.76
CA ILE A 14 6.44 4.13 13.17
C ILE A 14 6.85 2.76 13.72
N ALA A 15 6.74 2.55 15.04
CA ALA A 15 7.05 1.27 15.67
C ALA A 15 6.18 0.13 15.10
N ASP A 16 4.89 0.39 14.90
CA ASP A 16 3.97 -0.57 14.28
C ASP A 16 4.34 -0.87 12.81
N VAL A 17 4.69 0.15 12.06
CA VAL A 17 5.05 -0.02 10.63
C VAL A 17 6.27 -0.91 10.45
N VAL A 18 7.26 -0.79 11.31
CA VAL A 18 8.51 -1.56 11.23
C VAL A 18 8.48 -2.88 12.00
N ASP A 19 7.40 -3.17 12.70
CA ASP A 19 7.23 -4.42 13.46
C ASP A 19 6.84 -5.56 12.52
N LEU A 20 7.81 -6.41 12.19
CA LEU A 20 7.59 -7.52 11.26
C LEU A 20 6.74 -8.66 11.83
N ASP A 21 6.46 -8.68 13.12
CA ASP A 21 5.55 -9.64 13.75
C ASP A 21 4.08 -9.30 13.44
N LYS A 22 3.80 -8.07 13.03
CA LYS A 22 2.48 -7.62 12.60
C LYS A 22 2.34 -7.76 11.09
N ARG A 23 1.49 -8.66 10.62
CA ARG A 23 1.29 -8.88 9.18
C ARG A 23 0.57 -7.72 8.50
N LEU A 24 -0.32 -7.05 9.21
CA LEU A 24 -1.16 -6.00 8.68
C LEU A 24 -1.24 -4.85 9.68
N VAL A 25 -0.89 -3.66 9.23
CA VAL A 25 -1.01 -2.42 10.02
C VAL A 25 -1.74 -1.38 9.18
N ALA A 26 -2.71 -0.72 9.76
CA ALA A 26 -3.40 0.42 9.17
C ALA A 26 -3.10 1.68 9.98
N VAL A 27 -2.68 2.73 9.30
CA VAL A 27 -2.44 4.04 9.86
C VAL A 27 -3.43 5.02 9.25
N THR A 28 -4.25 5.63 10.09
CA THR A 28 -5.30 6.55 9.67
C THR A 28 -5.01 7.96 10.15
N GLY A 29 -5.48 8.92 9.39
CA GLY A 29 -5.41 10.33 9.75
C GLY A 29 -5.74 11.22 8.56
N PRO A 30 -6.24 12.44 8.82
CA PRO A 30 -6.52 13.39 7.76
C PRO A 30 -5.25 13.87 7.06
N ALA A 31 -5.41 14.46 5.88
CA ALA A 31 -4.34 15.13 5.18
C ALA A 31 -3.65 16.16 6.09
N GLY A 32 -2.32 16.19 6.09
CA GLY A 32 -1.55 17.07 6.98
C GLY A 32 -1.38 16.57 8.40
N SER A 33 -1.79 15.34 8.72
CA SER A 33 -1.65 14.73 10.05
C SER A 33 -0.27 14.14 10.36
N GLY A 34 0.72 14.34 9.48
CA GLY A 34 2.06 13.80 9.66
C GLY A 34 2.25 12.38 9.14
N LYS A 35 1.32 11.84 8.34
CA LYS A 35 1.45 10.51 7.73
C LYS A 35 2.71 10.38 6.88
N THR A 36 3.04 11.39 6.11
CA THR A 36 4.26 11.42 5.28
C THR A 36 5.52 11.33 6.14
N THR A 37 5.54 12.00 7.27
CA THR A 37 6.64 11.93 8.25
C THR A 37 6.78 10.51 8.81
N ILE A 38 5.68 9.85 9.12
CA ILE A 38 5.67 8.45 9.58
C ILE A 38 6.25 7.54 8.50
N ILE A 39 5.82 7.67 7.25
CA ILE A 39 6.30 6.86 6.13
C ILE A 39 7.81 7.05 5.94
N ARG A 40 8.27 8.30 5.91
CA ARG A 40 9.70 8.62 5.76
C ARG A 40 10.53 8.02 6.88
N SER A 41 10.12 8.23 8.12
CA SER A 41 10.84 7.71 9.29
C SER A 41 10.87 6.19 9.32
N ALA A 42 9.77 5.54 8.95
CA ALA A 42 9.71 4.09 8.82
C ALA A 42 10.64 3.57 7.72
N CYS A 43 10.67 4.21 6.56
CA CYS A 43 11.59 3.86 5.47
C CYS A 43 13.05 4.03 5.88
N ASP A 44 13.39 5.11 6.59
CA ASP A 44 14.74 5.32 7.13
C ASP A 44 15.15 4.17 8.06
N ALA A 45 14.26 3.77 8.96
CA ALA A 45 14.51 2.67 9.89
C ALA A 45 14.65 1.32 9.17
N LEU A 46 13.81 1.04 8.17
CA LEU A 46 13.89 -0.18 7.39
C LEU A 46 15.19 -0.23 6.57
N LYS A 47 15.58 0.87 5.98
CA LYS A 47 16.83 0.98 5.23
C LYS A 47 18.05 0.75 6.13
N GLU A 48 18.05 1.34 7.30
CA GLU A 48 19.12 1.18 8.28
C GLU A 48 19.30 -0.29 8.70
N LYS A 49 18.19 -1.03 8.82
CA LYS A 49 18.20 -2.46 9.15
C LYS A 49 18.37 -3.37 7.94
N ALA A 50 18.58 -2.83 6.75
CA ALA A 50 18.67 -3.58 5.50
C ALA A 50 17.44 -4.46 5.21
N ILE A 51 16.26 -4.00 5.61
CA ILE A 51 14.97 -4.65 5.32
C ILE A 51 14.40 -4.08 4.02
N SER A 52 14.12 -4.98 3.06
CA SER A 52 13.55 -4.57 1.77
C SER A 52 12.12 -4.07 1.92
N PHE A 53 11.79 -2.99 1.23
CA PHE A 53 10.45 -2.43 1.23
C PHE A 53 10.06 -1.84 -0.12
N ALA A 54 8.77 -1.74 -0.37
CA ALA A 54 8.21 -1.04 -1.50
C ALA A 54 7.23 0.04 -1.02
N LEU A 55 7.24 1.18 -1.70
CA LEU A 55 6.26 2.25 -1.54
C LEU A 55 5.35 2.29 -2.75
N ALA A 56 4.06 2.31 -2.54
CA ALA A 56 3.08 2.38 -3.61
C ALA A 56 1.88 3.26 -3.26
N ALA A 57 1.18 3.66 -4.30
CA ALA A 57 -0.07 4.41 -4.22
C ALA A 57 -0.98 4.04 -5.39
N PRO A 58 -2.29 4.31 -5.31
CA PRO A 58 -3.22 3.93 -6.38
C PRO A 58 -3.03 4.72 -7.68
N THR A 59 -2.44 5.91 -7.62
CA THR A 59 -2.26 6.78 -8.80
C THR A 59 -0.82 7.25 -8.94
N GLY A 60 -0.41 7.56 -10.18
CA GLY A 60 0.91 8.13 -10.45
C GLY A 60 1.14 9.47 -9.75
N LYS A 61 0.09 10.29 -9.63
CA LYS A 61 0.16 11.58 -8.93
C LYS A 61 0.43 11.39 -7.43
N ALA A 62 -0.26 10.46 -6.79
CA ALA A 62 -0.04 10.14 -5.38
C ALA A 62 1.35 9.53 -5.15
N ALA A 63 1.79 8.62 -6.01
CA ALA A 63 3.13 8.03 -5.94
C ALA A 63 4.23 9.10 -6.06
N ARG A 64 4.06 10.05 -6.97
CA ARG A 64 5.00 11.17 -7.14
C ARG A 64 5.07 12.05 -5.89
N ARG A 65 3.93 12.37 -5.28
CA ARG A 65 3.88 13.15 -4.03
C ARG A 65 4.65 12.47 -2.90
N ILE A 66 4.49 11.16 -2.75
CA ILE A 66 5.22 10.41 -1.72
C ILE A 66 6.72 10.44 -2.01
N THR A 67 7.11 10.24 -3.25
CA THR A 67 8.52 10.29 -3.65
C THR A 67 9.15 11.64 -3.33
N GLU A 68 8.47 12.72 -3.66
CA GLU A 68 8.94 14.08 -3.39
C GLU A 68 9.03 14.37 -1.89
N ALA A 69 8.03 13.93 -1.12
CA ALA A 69 7.95 14.22 0.31
C ALA A 69 8.88 13.35 1.16
N THR A 70 9.14 12.13 0.75
CA THR A 70 9.96 11.17 1.53
C THR A 70 11.38 11.02 1.04
N GLY A 71 11.65 11.34 -0.23
CA GLY A 71 12.92 11.05 -0.88
C GLY A 71 13.08 9.58 -1.31
N TYR A 72 12.11 8.74 -1.04
CA TYR A 72 12.08 7.33 -1.46
C TYR A 72 11.17 7.14 -2.66
N ARG A 73 11.61 6.33 -3.62
CA ARG A 73 10.85 6.08 -4.83
C ARG A 73 9.58 5.29 -4.53
N ALA A 74 8.43 5.88 -4.85
CA ALA A 74 7.13 5.22 -4.84
C ALA A 74 6.65 4.96 -6.27
N THR A 75 5.88 3.90 -6.46
CA THR A 75 5.26 3.54 -7.73
C THR A 75 3.76 3.38 -7.56
N THR A 76 3.04 3.25 -8.69
CA THR A 76 1.63 2.84 -8.61
C THR A 76 1.53 1.39 -8.19
N LEU A 77 0.38 1.01 -7.59
CA LEU A 77 0.10 -0.39 -7.29
C LEU A 77 0.09 -1.27 -8.53
N HIS A 78 -0.43 -0.77 -9.64
CA HIS A 78 -0.42 -1.50 -10.92
C HIS A 78 1.01 -1.82 -11.36
N ARG A 79 1.93 -0.89 -11.19
CA ARG A 79 3.33 -1.12 -11.52
C ARG A 79 4.02 -2.07 -10.54
N LEU A 80 3.73 -1.93 -9.24
CA LEU A 80 4.25 -2.85 -8.22
C LEU A 80 3.81 -4.29 -8.49
N LEU A 81 2.56 -4.49 -8.85
CA LEU A 81 1.98 -5.80 -9.17
C LEU A 81 2.29 -6.26 -10.60
N GLU A 82 3.01 -5.46 -11.37
CA GLU A 82 3.42 -5.77 -12.74
C GLU A 82 2.23 -6.14 -13.65
N TYR A 83 1.21 -5.28 -13.66
CA TYR A 83 0.05 -5.49 -14.52
C TYR A 83 0.44 -5.53 -15.99
N SER A 84 -0.10 -6.52 -16.71
CA SER A 84 0.08 -6.66 -18.15
C SER A 84 -0.61 -5.50 -18.90
N HIS A 85 -0.08 -5.22 -20.09
CA HIS A 85 -0.68 -4.23 -20.99
C HIS A 85 -1.55 -4.94 -22.01
N PRO A 86 -2.87 -4.68 -22.08
CA PRO A 86 -3.75 -5.32 -23.05
C PRO A 86 -3.24 -5.16 -24.48
N GLY A 87 -3.24 -6.25 -25.24
CA GLY A 87 -2.78 -6.26 -26.62
C GLY A 87 -1.27 -6.24 -26.82
N GLN A 88 -0.47 -6.25 -25.77
CA GLN A 88 0.99 -6.38 -25.87
C GLN A 88 1.44 -7.78 -25.45
N PRO A 89 2.44 -8.33 -26.14
CA PRO A 89 3.01 -9.62 -25.73
C PRO A 89 3.66 -9.50 -24.36
N ASP A 90 3.45 -10.51 -23.53
CA ASP A 90 4.20 -10.66 -22.28
C ASP A 90 5.69 -10.83 -22.61
N PRO A 91 6.59 -10.07 -21.98
CA PRO A 91 8.02 -10.13 -22.28
C PRO A 91 8.68 -11.48 -22.01
N GLU A 92 8.11 -12.29 -21.12
CA GLU A 92 8.69 -13.58 -20.74
C GLU A 92 8.03 -14.75 -21.47
N THR A 93 6.70 -14.73 -21.62
CA THR A 93 5.93 -15.83 -22.20
C THR A 93 5.56 -15.62 -23.67
N GLY A 94 5.56 -14.38 -24.14
CA GLY A 94 5.10 -13.99 -25.47
C GLY A 94 3.56 -14.03 -25.63
N GLU A 95 2.83 -14.36 -24.58
CA GLU A 95 1.36 -14.40 -24.62
C GLU A 95 0.78 -12.99 -24.72
N VAL A 96 -0.25 -12.86 -25.56
CA VAL A 96 -1.02 -11.62 -25.71
C VAL A 96 -2.35 -11.76 -24.98
N THR A 97 -2.53 -10.98 -23.92
CA THR A 97 -3.80 -10.91 -23.22
C THR A 97 -4.56 -9.64 -23.60
N MET A 98 -5.88 -9.73 -23.68
CA MET A 98 -6.74 -8.56 -23.97
C MET A 98 -7.23 -7.88 -22.71
N THR A 99 -6.93 -8.43 -21.55
CA THR A 99 -7.23 -7.88 -20.23
C THR A 99 -5.95 -7.54 -19.47
N SER A 100 -5.99 -6.50 -18.66
CA SER A 100 -4.88 -6.15 -17.78
C SER A 100 -4.95 -6.99 -16.52
N GLU A 101 -3.94 -7.82 -16.29
CA GLU A 101 -3.87 -8.70 -15.13
C GLU A 101 -2.53 -8.57 -14.41
N PRO A 102 -2.51 -8.75 -13.07
CA PRO A 102 -1.25 -8.68 -12.32
C PRO A 102 -0.39 -9.92 -12.58
N ARG A 103 0.90 -9.72 -12.78
CA ARG A 103 1.89 -10.79 -12.85
C ARG A 103 2.35 -11.24 -11.47
N ARG A 104 2.24 -10.35 -10.47
CA ARG A 104 2.47 -10.71 -9.07
C ARG A 104 1.18 -11.23 -8.46
N ASP A 105 1.24 -12.46 -7.97
CA ASP A 105 0.11 -13.18 -7.41
C ASP A 105 0.60 -14.23 -6.41
N ARG A 106 -0.26 -15.15 -6.00
CA ARG A 106 0.10 -16.22 -5.06
C ARG A 106 1.22 -17.12 -5.57
N ALA A 107 1.26 -17.40 -6.87
CA ALA A 107 2.27 -18.26 -7.49
C ALA A 107 3.60 -17.52 -7.73
N ASN A 108 3.53 -16.19 -7.86
CA ASN A 108 4.68 -15.33 -8.11
C ASN A 108 4.60 -14.09 -7.17
N PRO A 109 4.82 -14.26 -5.87
CA PRO A 109 4.57 -13.18 -4.90
C PRO A 109 5.61 -12.06 -4.98
N LEU A 110 5.25 -10.93 -4.38
CA LEU A 110 6.17 -9.84 -4.15
C LEU A 110 7.35 -10.29 -3.28
N THR A 111 8.53 -9.78 -3.57
CA THR A 111 9.78 -10.17 -2.91
C THR A 111 10.17 -9.27 -1.74
N GLN A 112 9.58 -8.08 -1.65
CA GLN A 112 9.85 -7.15 -0.57
C GLN A 112 9.29 -7.65 0.76
N THR A 113 10.00 -7.38 1.85
CA THR A 113 9.56 -7.76 3.19
C THR A 113 8.42 -6.87 3.69
N VAL A 114 8.48 -5.58 3.38
CA VAL A 114 7.45 -4.60 3.79
C VAL A 114 6.88 -3.92 2.55
N VAL A 115 5.56 -3.91 2.42
CA VAL A 115 4.85 -3.16 1.39
C VAL A 115 4.04 -2.05 2.06
N ILE A 116 4.36 -0.82 1.73
CA ILE A 116 3.71 0.38 2.26
C ILE A 116 2.88 1.00 1.15
N VAL A 117 1.59 1.16 1.39
CA VAL A 117 0.64 1.70 0.42
C VAL A 117 -0.07 2.90 1.02
N ASP A 118 0.08 4.06 0.37
CA ASP A 118 -0.64 5.27 0.74
C ASP A 118 -1.97 5.39 -0.03
N GLU A 119 -2.83 6.27 0.47
CA GLU A 119 -4.18 6.50 -0.08
C GLU A 119 -5.00 5.21 -0.24
N TYR A 120 -4.91 4.33 0.75
CA TYR A 120 -5.57 3.01 0.70
C TYR A 120 -7.08 3.10 0.60
N ALA A 121 -7.69 4.17 1.12
CA ALA A 121 -9.13 4.41 1.00
C ALA A 121 -9.63 4.54 -0.45
N MET A 122 -8.73 4.85 -1.39
CA MET A 122 -9.03 5.03 -2.82
C MET A 122 -8.87 3.75 -3.64
N ILE A 123 -8.46 2.65 -3.03
CA ILE A 123 -8.20 1.38 -3.74
C ILE A 123 -9.50 0.61 -3.94
N SER A 124 -9.70 0.11 -5.16
CA SER A 124 -10.84 -0.77 -5.47
C SER A 124 -10.73 -2.13 -4.76
N THR A 125 -11.87 -2.80 -4.59
CA THR A 125 -11.92 -4.15 -4.02
C THR A 125 -11.09 -5.14 -4.83
N VAL A 126 -11.11 -5.05 -6.15
CA VAL A 126 -10.33 -5.93 -7.03
C VAL A 126 -8.83 -5.72 -6.84
N LEU A 127 -8.39 -4.45 -6.81
CA LEU A 127 -6.97 -4.13 -6.62
C LEU A 127 -6.48 -4.55 -5.24
N HIS A 128 -7.30 -4.34 -4.20
CA HIS A 128 -7.01 -4.83 -2.85
C HIS A 128 -6.81 -6.36 -2.84
N ARG A 129 -7.74 -7.09 -3.44
CA ARG A 129 -7.68 -8.56 -3.53
C ARG A 129 -6.41 -9.02 -4.25
N ASN A 130 -6.07 -8.39 -5.35
CA ASN A 130 -4.87 -8.72 -6.12
C ASN A 130 -3.58 -8.41 -5.34
N LEU A 131 -3.56 -7.29 -4.61
CA LEU A 131 -2.44 -6.97 -3.73
C LEU A 131 -2.26 -8.02 -2.63
N VAL A 132 -3.33 -8.37 -1.91
CA VAL A 132 -3.28 -9.37 -0.82
C VAL A 132 -2.84 -10.73 -1.35
N SER A 133 -3.32 -11.13 -2.54
CA SER A 133 -2.90 -12.37 -3.18
C SER A 133 -1.41 -12.40 -3.54
N ALA A 134 -0.81 -11.24 -3.79
CA ALA A 134 0.60 -11.10 -4.13
C ALA A 134 1.54 -11.03 -2.93
N LEU A 135 1.01 -10.94 -1.71
CA LEU A 135 1.83 -10.94 -0.50
C LEU A 135 2.36 -12.33 -0.22
N GLY A 136 3.67 -12.49 -0.22
CA GLY A 136 4.31 -13.74 0.15
C GLY A 136 4.24 -14.01 1.66
N PRO A 137 4.61 -15.21 2.11
CA PRO A 137 4.53 -15.58 3.53
C PRO A 137 5.42 -14.73 4.44
N GLY A 138 6.46 -14.12 3.91
CA GLY A 138 7.36 -13.22 4.65
C GLY A 138 7.11 -11.74 4.42
N THR A 139 6.04 -11.38 3.70
CA THR A 139 5.72 -9.99 3.37
C THR A 139 4.62 -9.45 4.27
N VAL A 140 4.84 -8.27 4.83
CA VAL A 140 3.89 -7.56 5.67
C VAL A 140 3.33 -6.33 4.93
N LEU A 141 2.07 -6.00 5.18
CA LEU A 141 1.35 -4.89 4.54
C LEU A 141 1.12 -3.75 5.52
N ARG A 142 1.36 -2.53 5.04
CA ARG A 142 1.17 -1.27 5.76
C ARG A 142 0.27 -0.35 4.95
N CYS A 143 -0.92 -0.07 5.46
CA CYS A 143 -1.93 0.71 4.76
C CYS A 143 -2.08 2.08 5.41
N PHE A 144 -1.89 3.13 4.63
CA PHE A 144 -2.08 4.51 5.06
C PHE A 144 -3.29 5.10 4.35
N GLY A 145 -4.12 5.83 5.06
CA GLY A 145 -5.29 6.43 4.45
C GLY A 145 -6.02 7.42 5.34
N ASP A 146 -6.94 8.13 4.73
CA ASP A 146 -7.85 9.06 5.38
C ASP A 146 -9.28 8.54 5.26
N LEU A 147 -9.90 8.19 6.39
CA LEU A 147 -11.28 7.69 6.41
C LEU A 147 -12.29 8.70 5.85
N ALA A 148 -12.01 10.01 5.98
CA ALA A 148 -12.87 11.05 5.43
C ALA A 148 -12.89 11.07 3.90
N GLN A 149 -11.90 10.43 3.24
CA GLN A 149 -11.81 10.33 1.79
C GLN A 149 -12.43 9.03 1.24
N LEU A 150 -13.10 8.23 2.07
CA LEU A 150 -13.84 7.08 1.58
C LEU A 150 -14.91 7.55 0.59
N PRO A 151 -15.05 6.87 -0.56
CA PRO A 151 -16.09 7.24 -1.53
C PRO A 151 -17.46 7.14 -0.89
N PRO A 152 -18.41 8.02 -1.23
CA PRO A 152 -19.78 7.93 -0.76
C PRO A 152 -20.39 6.59 -1.18
N ILE A 153 -21.19 6.00 -0.28
CA ILE A 153 -21.95 4.78 -0.59
C ILE A 153 -23.04 5.19 -1.59
N GLU A 154 -22.98 4.67 -2.80
CA GLU A 154 -24.06 4.83 -3.77
C GLU A 154 -25.24 3.93 -3.39
N ASP A 155 -26.47 4.39 -3.63
CA ASP A 155 -27.70 3.68 -3.20
C ASP A 155 -27.84 2.25 -3.75
N ASP A 156 -27.16 1.93 -4.86
CA ASP A 156 -27.11 0.57 -5.40
C ASP A 156 -26.20 -0.38 -4.60
N ASP A 157 -25.29 0.16 -3.80
CA ASP A 157 -24.36 -0.62 -2.97
C ASP A 157 -25.00 -1.06 -1.63
N LEU A 158 -26.17 -0.53 -1.30
CA LEU A 158 -26.92 -0.90 -0.09
C LEU A 158 -27.42 -2.34 -0.06
N LYS A 159 -27.36 -3.06 -1.20
CA LYS A 159 -27.77 -4.47 -1.29
C LYS A 159 -26.66 -5.46 -0.98
N THR A 160 -25.41 -5.03 -0.96
CA THR A 160 -24.26 -5.77 -0.52
C THR A 160 -23.42 -4.84 0.33
N VAL A 161 -23.57 -4.93 1.65
CA VAL A 161 -22.71 -4.20 2.61
C VAL A 161 -21.30 -4.82 2.54
N ASP A 162 -20.65 -4.65 1.42
CA ASP A 162 -19.24 -4.96 1.33
C ASP A 162 -18.46 -3.74 1.79
N GLU A 163 -17.85 -3.89 2.94
CA GLU A 163 -16.91 -2.92 3.49
C GLU A 163 -15.86 -2.59 2.43
N THR A 164 -15.44 -1.33 2.37
CA THR A 164 -14.31 -0.95 1.53
C THR A 164 -13.07 -1.74 1.94
N PRO A 165 -12.11 -1.96 1.04
CA PRO A 165 -10.85 -2.62 1.37
C PRO A 165 -10.15 -2.02 2.58
N PHE A 166 -10.19 -0.69 2.72
CA PHE A 166 -9.57 -0.01 3.84
C PHE A 166 -10.31 -0.24 5.16
N GLU A 167 -11.64 -0.26 5.15
CA GLU A 167 -12.45 -0.61 6.32
C GLU A 167 -12.19 -2.04 6.78
N ARG A 168 -12.05 -2.99 5.84
CA ARG A 168 -11.66 -4.37 6.16
C ARG A 168 -10.32 -4.42 6.87
N VAL A 169 -9.33 -3.72 6.33
CA VAL A 169 -8.00 -3.64 6.94
C VAL A 169 -8.08 -3.09 8.36
N LEU A 170 -8.87 -2.05 8.58
CA LEU A 170 -9.07 -1.44 9.90
C LEU A 170 -9.70 -2.41 10.90
N LYS A 171 -10.66 -3.23 10.46
CA LYS A 171 -11.33 -4.22 11.33
C LYS A 171 -10.47 -5.43 11.66
N MET A 172 -9.52 -5.80 10.81
CA MET A 172 -8.59 -6.92 11.06
C MET A 172 -7.52 -6.60 12.11
N LYS A 173 -7.53 -5.37 12.64
CA LYS A 173 -6.53 -4.88 13.59
C LYS A 173 -6.76 -5.33 15.04
N HIS A 174 -7.81 -6.06 15.32
CA HIS A 174 -8.19 -6.52 16.68
C HIS A 174 -8.09 -8.02 16.82
#